data_accba5f26f1273a453fc6abdaa6517fa
#
_entry.id   accba5f26f1273a453fc6abdaa6517fa
#
_cell.length_a   1.000
_cell.length_b   1.000
_cell.length_c   1.000
_cell.angle_alpha   90.00
_cell.angle_beta   90.00
_cell.angle_gamma   90.00
#
_symmetry.space_group_name_H-M   'P 1'
#
loop_
_entity.id
_entity.type
_entity.pdbx_description
1 polymer ?
#
loop_
_entity_poly.entity_id
_entity_poly.type
_entity_poly.pdbx_seq_one_letter_code
_entity_poly.pdbx_strand_id
1 'polypeptide(L)'
;MIVANVLQTNNYDLPQALRTAQDAMHLPEVQEILERLAKYKLGIFMPHMHDEKTGDFQLLADDVMQVESGMQVTFKPAVEIANQSDRFLPVAWLWRDGATSISAACEMVWDLSPDKNEHRGKHKMIKEN
;
A
#
# COMPACT_ATOMS: atom_id res chain seq x y z
N MET A 1 -26.38 -5.99 -1.23
CA MET A 1 -25.46 -4.85 -1.24
C MET A 1 -24.94 -4.63 -2.65
N ILE A 2 -24.97 -3.41 -3.11
CA ILE A 2 -24.45 -3.06 -4.43
C ILE A 2 -23.02 -2.57 -4.26
N VAL A 3 -22.09 -3.21 -4.96
CA VAL A 3 -20.68 -2.81 -4.98
C VAL A 3 -20.51 -1.82 -6.12
N ALA A 4 -20.52 -0.53 -5.79
CA ALA A 4 -20.35 0.54 -6.76
C ALA A 4 -18.88 0.93 -6.88
N ASN A 5 -18.47 1.44 -8.03
CA ASN A 5 -17.13 1.99 -8.26
C ASN A 5 -15.99 0.96 -8.15
N VAL A 6 -16.30 -0.32 -8.27
CA VAL A 6 -15.27 -1.35 -8.37
C VAL A 6 -14.93 -1.54 -9.85
N LEU A 7 -13.69 -1.25 -10.21
CA LEU A 7 -13.23 -1.45 -11.58
C LEU A 7 -13.20 -2.95 -11.90
N GLN A 8 -13.68 -3.30 -13.08
CA GLN A 8 -13.60 -4.67 -13.54
C GLN A 8 -12.19 -4.97 -14.01
N THR A 9 -11.68 -6.12 -13.60
CA THR A 9 -10.39 -6.60 -14.07
C THR A 9 -10.56 -7.12 -15.49
N ASN A 10 -9.84 -6.56 -16.42
CA ASN A 10 -9.82 -7.03 -17.78
C ASN A 10 -8.66 -8.03 -17.98
N ASN A 11 -8.14 -8.12 -19.16
CA ASN A 11 -7.19 -9.15 -19.59
C ASN A 11 -5.76 -8.93 -19.07
N TYR A 12 -5.60 -8.71 -17.78
CA TYR A 12 -4.27 -8.63 -17.19
C TYR A 12 -3.79 -10.02 -16.81
N ASP A 13 -2.51 -10.28 -17.03
CA ASP A 13 -1.86 -11.51 -16.58
C ASP A 13 -1.56 -11.42 -15.10
N LEU A 14 -2.60 -11.56 -14.30
CA LEU A 14 -2.46 -11.54 -12.85
C LEU A 14 -2.23 -12.96 -12.32
N PRO A 15 -1.33 -13.13 -11.36
CA PRO A 15 -1.29 -14.38 -10.58
C PRO A 15 -2.67 -14.71 -10.01
N GLN A 16 -2.99 -16.00 -9.92
CA GLN A 16 -4.32 -16.41 -9.46
C GLN A 16 -4.69 -15.85 -8.09
N ALA A 17 -3.72 -15.75 -7.18
CA ALA A 17 -3.99 -15.20 -5.85
C ALA A 17 -4.41 -13.73 -5.91
N LEU A 18 -3.86 -12.95 -6.84
CA LEU A 18 -4.27 -11.55 -7.00
C LEU A 18 -5.64 -11.44 -7.68
N ARG A 19 -5.96 -12.34 -8.60
CA ARG A 19 -7.30 -12.41 -9.19
C ARG A 19 -8.35 -12.72 -8.12
N THR A 20 -8.06 -13.69 -7.27
CA THR A 20 -8.93 -14.06 -6.16
C THR A 20 -9.15 -12.88 -5.22
N ALA A 21 -8.09 -12.13 -4.92
CA ALA A 21 -8.18 -10.94 -4.08
C ALA A 21 -9.08 -9.87 -4.72
N GLN A 22 -8.94 -9.62 -6.02
CA GLN A 22 -9.81 -8.65 -6.70
C GLN A 22 -11.27 -9.10 -6.72
N ASP A 23 -11.50 -10.38 -6.98
CA ASP A 23 -12.87 -10.91 -6.99
C ASP A 23 -13.51 -10.82 -5.60
N ALA A 24 -12.71 -10.93 -4.54
CA ALA A 24 -13.19 -10.81 -3.18
C ALA A 24 -13.80 -9.43 -2.88
N MET A 25 -13.45 -8.40 -3.64
CA MET A 25 -14.04 -7.08 -3.45
C MET A 25 -15.55 -7.05 -3.70
N HIS A 26 -16.08 -8.03 -4.41
CA HIS A 26 -17.53 -8.15 -4.63
C HIS A 26 -18.28 -8.87 -3.51
N LEU A 27 -17.55 -9.43 -2.54
CA LEU A 27 -18.18 -10.15 -1.42
C LEU A 27 -18.79 -9.17 -0.43
N PRO A 28 -20.03 -9.42 0.04
CA PRO A 28 -20.66 -8.57 1.04
C PRO A 28 -19.83 -8.43 2.33
N GLU A 29 -19.18 -9.51 2.75
CA GLU A 29 -18.33 -9.47 3.95
C GLU A 29 -17.14 -8.51 3.81
N VAL A 30 -16.57 -8.40 2.61
CA VAL A 30 -15.46 -7.46 2.36
C VAL A 30 -15.98 -6.03 2.34
N GLN A 31 -17.15 -5.81 1.73
CA GLN A 31 -17.79 -4.49 1.73
C GLN A 31 -18.13 -4.04 3.15
N GLU A 32 -18.59 -4.95 3.99
CA GLU A 32 -18.87 -4.66 5.40
C GLU A 32 -17.60 -4.26 6.16
N ILE A 33 -16.49 -4.95 5.90
CA ILE A 33 -15.19 -4.60 6.50
C ILE A 33 -14.77 -3.19 6.09
N LEU A 34 -14.89 -2.86 4.80
CA LEU A 34 -14.58 -1.52 4.30
C LEU A 34 -15.41 -0.46 4.98
N GLU A 35 -16.70 -0.70 5.13
CA GLU A 35 -17.60 0.23 5.81
C GLU A 35 -17.15 0.49 7.24
N ARG A 36 -16.76 -0.57 7.96
CA ARG A 36 -16.25 -0.43 9.33
C ARG A 36 -14.93 0.30 9.40
N LEU A 37 -14.03 0.05 8.44
CA LEU A 37 -12.73 0.74 8.40
C LEU A 37 -12.87 2.23 8.09
N ALA A 38 -13.90 2.61 7.35
CA ALA A 38 -14.09 3.99 6.91
C ALA A 38 -14.18 4.99 8.07
N LYS A 39 -14.75 4.59 9.20
CA LYS A 39 -14.85 5.48 10.37
C LYS A 39 -13.49 5.79 11.00
N TYR A 40 -12.48 4.98 10.73
CA TYR A 40 -11.11 5.19 11.18
C TYR A 40 -10.23 5.81 10.10
N LYS A 41 -10.80 6.19 8.95
CA LYS A 41 -10.08 6.70 7.79
C LYS A 41 -9.11 5.69 7.19
N LEU A 42 -9.44 4.40 7.34
CA LEU A 42 -8.67 3.31 6.77
C LEU A 42 -9.38 2.70 5.58
N GLY A 43 -8.63 2.11 4.69
CA GLY A 43 -9.13 1.41 3.52
C GLY A 43 -8.45 0.06 3.36
N ILE A 44 -8.60 -0.54 2.18
CA ILE A 44 -8.01 -1.85 1.86
C ILE A 44 -6.90 -1.68 0.86
N PHE A 45 -5.92 -2.54 0.96
CA PHE A 45 -4.78 -2.59 0.07
C PHE A 45 -4.61 -4.02 -0.45
N MET A 46 -4.29 -4.17 -1.73
CA MET A 46 -3.94 -5.47 -2.34
C MET A 46 -2.43 -5.51 -2.51
N PRO A 47 -1.71 -6.26 -1.66
CA PRO A 47 -0.25 -6.28 -1.72
C PRO A 47 0.23 -6.97 -2.98
N HIS A 48 1.12 -6.33 -3.69
CA HIS A 48 1.73 -6.87 -4.90
C HIS A 48 3.05 -6.18 -5.15
N MET A 49 3.84 -6.76 -6.04
CA MET A 49 5.06 -6.15 -6.53
C MET A 49 5.16 -6.40 -8.03
N HIS A 50 6.16 -5.85 -8.66
CA HIS A 50 6.38 -6.00 -10.09
C HIS A 50 7.77 -6.51 -10.37
N ASP A 51 7.90 -7.38 -11.37
CA ASP A 51 9.21 -7.78 -11.86
C ASP A 51 9.94 -6.56 -12.42
N GLU A 52 11.20 -6.41 -12.04
CA GLU A 52 11.98 -5.23 -12.45
C GLU A 52 12.21 -5.14 -13.95
N LYS A 53 12.25 -6.28 -14.64
CA LYS A 53 12.55 -6.33 -16.07
C LYS A 53 11.31 -6.28 -16.94
N THR A 54 10.29 -7.04 -16.57
CA THR A 54 9.10 -7.21 -17.39
C THR A 54 7.93 -6.35 -16.95
N GLY A 55 7.92 -5.90 -15.69
CA GLY A 55 6.78 -5.21 -15.08
C GLY A 55 5.64 -6.13 -14.69
N ASP A 56 5.79 -7.43 -14.83
CA ASP A 56 4.73 -8.38 -14.51
C ASP A 56 4.33 -8.29 -13.05
N PHE A 57 3.03 -8.46 -12.79
CA PHE A 57 2.50 -8.50 -11.43
C PHE A 57 2.97 -9.76 -10.69
N GLN A 58 3.38 -9.57 -9.47
CA GLN A 58 3.80 -10.66 -8.58
C GLN A 58 3.20 -10.46 -7.19
N LEU A 59 3.07 -11.54 -6.44
CA LEU A 59 2.71 -11.43 -5.03
C LEU A 59 3.83 -10.71 -4.28
N LEU A 60 3.45 -9.87 -3.32
CA LEU A 60 4.42 -9.24 -2.45
C LEU A 60 5.08 -10.32 -1.57
N ALA A 61 6.39 -10.43 -1.65
CA ALA A 61 7.14 -11.39 -0.84
C ALA A 61 7.03 -11.03 0.65
N ASP A 62 7.09 -12.05 1.52
CA ASP A 62 6.85 -11.88 2.96
C ASP A 62 7.88 -10.97 3.64
N ASP A 63 9.10 -10.94 3.11
CA ASP A 63 10.20 -10.16 3.66
C ASP A 63 10.40 -8.81 2.96
N VAL A 64 9.49 -8.43 2.07
CA VAL A 64 9.57 -7.23 1.25
C VAL A 64 8.47 -6.26 1.63
N MET A 65 8.80 -4.99 1.63
CA MET A 65 7.87 -3.90 1.89
C MET A 65 7.85 -2.96 0.69
N GLN A 66 6.65 -2.49 0.34
CA GLN A 66 6.50 -1.42 -0.64
C GLN A 66 6.87 -0.09 0.01
N VAL A 67 7.71 0.69 -0.64
CA VAL A 67 8.12 2.00 -0.14
C VAL A 67 7.77 3.08 -1.15
N GLU A 68 7.00 4.05 -0.71
CA GLU A 68 6.66 5.22 -1.49
C GLU A 68 7.64 6.34 -1.13
N SER A 69 8.41 6.80 -2.11
CA SER A 69 9.41 7.84 -1.91
C SER A 69 9.34 8.84 -3.06
N GLY A 70 8.91 10.05 -2.77
CA GLY A 70 8.71 11.06 -3.81
C GLY A 70 7.64 10.64 -4.81
N MET A 71 8.01 10.53 -6.06
CA MET A 71 7.14 10.08 -7.14
C MET A 71 7.36 8.61 -7.49
N GLN A 72 8.11 7.88 -6.67
CA GLN A 72 8.51 6.52 -6.96
C GLN A 72 7.96 5.55 -5.94
N VAL A 73 7.68 4.34 -6.42
CA VAL A 73 7.39 3.18 -5.59
C VAL A 73 8.52 2.19 -5.77
N THR A 74 9.11 1.76 -4.68
CA THR A 74 10.18 0.75 -4.68
C THR A 74 9.81 -0.39 -3.75
N PHE A 75 10.50 -1.51 -3.88
CA PHE A 75 10.29 -2.69 -3.04
C PHE A 75 11.62 -2.98 -2.33
N LYS A 76 11.58 -2.95 -1.01
CA LYS A 76 12.80 -3.09 -0.18
C LYS A 76 12.62 -4.18 0.86
N PRO A 77 13.71 -4.81 1.28
CA PRO A 77 13.63 -5.74 2.42
C PRO A 77 13.05 -5.04 3.64
N ALA A 78 12.09 -5.69 4.29
CA ALA A 78 11.43 -5.12 5.46
C ALA A 78 12.43 -4.79 6.58
N VAL A 79 13.50 -5.59 6.70
CA VAL A 79 14.51 -5.36 7.74
C VAL A 79 15.23 -4.03 7.57
N GLU A 80 15.34 -3.50 6.36
CA GLU A 80 15.95 -2.19 6.12
C GLU A 80 15.10 -1.04 6.63
N ILE A 81 13.80 -1.25 6.72
CA ILE A 81 12.83 -0.21 7.05
C ILE A 81 12.45 -0.26 8.53
N ALA A 82 12.43 -1.46 9.12
CA ALA A 82 11.84 -1.73 10.43
C ALA A 82 12.40 -0.87 11.56
N ASN A 83 13.66 -0.47 11.47
CA ASN A 83 14.35 0.30 12.52
C ASN A 83 14.43 1.80 12.21
N GLN A 84 13.68 2.28 11.23
CA GLN A 84 13.73 3.67 10.79
C GLN A 84 12.37 4.34 10.91
N SER A 85 11.73 4.21 12.07
CA SER A 85 10.39 4.76 12.30
C SER A 85 10.33 6.29 12.22
N ASP A 86 11.45 6.96 12.36
CA ASP A 86 11.56 8.41 12.21
C ASP A 86 11.60 8.84 10.75
N ARG A 87 11.81 7.91 9.84
CA ARG A 87 11.95 8.19 8.41
C ARG A 87 10.80 7.61 7.57
N PHE A 88 10.18 6.53 8.02
CA PHE A 88 9.14 5.82 7.27
C PHE A 88 7.85 5.74 8.06
N LEU A 89 6.78 6.25 7.47
CA LEU A 89 5.44 6.18 8.05
C LEU A 89 4.72 4.93 7.51
N PRO A 90 4.31 4.00 8.37
CA PRO A 90 3.50 2.86 7.91
C PRO A 90 2.18 3.32 7.30
N VAL A 91 1.80 2.76 6.17
CA VAL A 91 0.58 3.14 5.47
C VAL A 91 -0.25 1.96 5.00
N ALA A 92 0.27 0.73 5.10
CA ALA A 92 -0.50 -0.48 4.82
C ALA A 92 -0.06 -1.62 5.72
N TRP A 93 -1.02 -2.48 6.07
CA TRP A 93 -0.81 -3.57 7.02
C TRP A 93 -1.44 -4.85 6.49
N LEU A 94 -0.82 -5.98 6.83
CA LEU A 94 -1.31 -7.31 6.51
C LEU A 94 -1.39 -8.17 7.75
N TRP A 95 -2.29 -9.14 7.72
CA TRP A 95 -2.31 -10.23 8.68
C TRP A 95 -1.49 -11.39 8.13
N ARG A 96 -0.42 -11.75 8.83
CA ARG A 96 0.47 -12.86 8.47
C ARG A 96 0.90 -13.60 9.73
N ASP A 97 0.87 -14.92 9.66
CA ASP A 97 1.42 -15.77 10.73
C ASP A 97 0.88 -15.40 12.12
N GLY A 98 -0.41 -15.07 12.19
CA GLY A 98 -1.06 -14.74 13.45
C GLY A 98 -0.79 -13.33 13.97
N ALA A 99 -0.22 -12.46 13.16
CA ALA A 99 0.11 -11.09 13.58
C ALA A 99 -0.08 -10.08 12.46
N THR A 100 -0.25 -8.82 12.83
CA THR A 100 -0.24 -7.70 11.89
C THR A 100 1.19 -7.33 11.54
N SER A 101 1.47 -7.19 10.26
CA SER A 101 2.76 -6.72 9.77
C SER A 101 2.56 -5.54 8.81
N ILE A 102 3.58 -4.70 8.71
CA ILE A 102 3.56 -3.55 7.81
C ILE A 102 3.95 -4.01 6.41
N SER A 103 3.13 -3.69 5.42
CA SER A 103 3.37 -4.06 4.02
C SER A 103 3.75 -2.88 3.14
N ALA A 104 3.51 -1.67 3.57
CA ALA A 104 3.92 -0.47 2.84
C ALA A 104 4.21 0.67 3.79
N ALA A 105 5.14 1.52 3.39
CA ALA A 105 5.53 2.71 4.15
C ALA A 105 5.77 3.88 3.22
N CYS A 106 5.50 5.07 3.72
CA CYS A 106 5.76 6.32 3.02
C CYS A 106 7.03 6.94 3.60
N GLU A 107 7.99 7.24 2.74
CA GLU A 107 9.22 7.91 3.19
C GLU A 107 8.94 9.38 3.49
N MET A 108 9.40 9.83 4.64
CA MET A 108 9.24 11.21 5.11
C MET A 108 10.57 11.94 5.05
N VAL A 109 10.51 13.26 4.98
CA VAL A 109 11.67 14.14 5.15
C VAL A 109 11.40 15.08 6.31
N TRP A 110 12.47 15.48 7.00
CA TRP A 110 12.35 16.52 7.99
C TRP A 110 12.30 17.88 7.30
N ASP A 111 11.34 18.69 7.71
CA ASP A 111 11.31 20.10 7.36
C ASP A 111 12.05 20.84 8.49
N LEU A 112 13.26 21.25 8.19
CA LEU A 112 14.14 21.89 9.16
C LEU A 112 13.97 23.41 9.22
N SER A 113 12.96 23.95 8.55
CA SER A 113 12.72 25.39 8.64
C SER A 113 12.38 25.78 10.08
N PRO A 114 12.80 26.96 10.55
CA PRO A 114 12.66 27.35 11.96
C PRO A 114 11.24 27.34 12.49
N ASP A 115 10.27 27.57 11.62
CA ASP A 115 8.86 27.68 11.99
C ASP A 115 8.08 26.39 11.83
N LYS A 116 8.70 25.31 11.34
CA LYS A 116 8.00 24.06 11.09
C LYS A 116 8.61 22.86 11.78
N ASN A 117 9.88 22.59 11.56
CA ASN A 117 10.62 21.50 12.19
C ASN A 117 9.78 20.22 12.38
N GLU A 118 9.20 19.73 11.31
CA GLU A 118 8.32 18.56 11.31
C GLU A 118 8.62 17.62 10.15
N HIS A 119 8.22 16.35 10.30
CA HIS A 119 8.32 15.39 9.21
C HIS A 119 7.28 15.67 8.14
N ARG A 120 7.68 15.57 6.88
CA ARG A 120 6.80 15.69 5.74
C ARG A 120 7.01 14.53 4.78
N GLY A 121 5.96 14.16 4.06
CA GLY A 121 6.07 13.19 3.00
C GLY A 121 6.90 13.71 1.84
N LYS A 122 7.60 12.81 1.16
CA LYS A 122 8.40 13.14 -0.03
C LYS A 122 7.59 13.26 -1.31
N HIS A 123 6.30 12.98 -1.26
CA HIS A 123 5.47 12.98 -2.46
C HIS A 123 5.31 14.39 -3.02
N LYS A 124 5.45 14.50 -4.33
CA LYS A 124 5.14 15.74 -5.03
C LYS A 124 3.66 15.74 -5.38
N MET A 125 3.02 16.87 -5.11
CA MET A 125 1.65 17.07 -5.52
C MET A 125 1.61 17.42 -7.02
N ILE A 126 0.73 16.73 -7.76
CA ILE A 126 0.46 17.11 -9.14
C ILE A 126 -0.56 18.22 -9.09
N LYS A 127 -0.19 19.39 -9.61
CA LYS A 127 -1.11 20.53 -9.68
C LYS A 127 -1.78 20.52 -11.04
N GLU A 128 -3.10 20.50 -11.03
CA GLU A 128 -3.89 20.70 -12.24
C GLU A 128 -3.97 22.20 -12.52
N ASN A 129 -3.70 22.53 -13.76
CA ASN A 129 -3.81 23.92 -14.23
C ASN A 129 -5.18 24.16 -14.85
#